data_82d1c62f9ed8fa6cd3fb913b9136280a
#
_entry.id   82d1c62f9ed8fa6cd3fb913b9136280a
#
_cell.length_a   1.000
_cell.length_b   1.000
_cell.length_c   1.000
_cell.angle_alpha   90.00
_cell.angle_beta   90.00
_cell.angle_gamma   90.00
#
_symmetry.space_group_name_H-M   'P 1'
#
loop_
_entity.id
_entity.type
_entity.pdbx_description
1 polymer ?
#
loop_
_entity_poly.entity_id
_entity_poly.type
_entity_poly.pdbx_seq_one_letter_code
_entity_poly.pdbx_strand_id
1 'polypeptide(L)'
;MEAPGFWDNPEVSNTKMKELKNLKDLVETMDHLRDQYEDIMTLIEMGNEEEDQELAADIRNELDEFIKTFEDIRISTLLSDEYDSYNAILKLNAGAGGTESCDWCGMLYRMYTRWAEKKGFSVEVLDYLDGEEAGIKSVTFQVNGINAYGYLKSEKGVHRLVRISPFNAQGKRQTSFVSLDVMPDIEENLDVEINEDDLRIDTYRSSGAGGQHINKTSSAIRITHIPTGIVVQCQNERSQFQNKDKAMQMLKAKLYMLQKEANAEKLSDIRGEVKEIGWGNQIRSYVLQPYTMVKDHRTEAETGNVDAVLDGGIDLFINAYLKWINVKPNTEG
;
A
#
# COMPACT_ATOMS: atom_id res chain seq x y z
N MET A 1 11.98 -2.23 -30.50
CA MET A 1 12.43 -0.85 -30.63
C MET A 1 12.84 -0.50 -32.05
N GLU A 2 13.23 -1.48 -32.84
CA GLU A 2 13.66 -1.31 -34.24
C GLU A 2 12.49 -1.27 -35.25
N ALA A 3 11.25 -1.47 -34.77
CA ALA A 3 10.08 -1.44 -35.64
C ALA A 3 9.80 -0.01 -36.15
N PRO A 4 9.51 0.17 -37.46
CA PRO A 4 9.14 1.48 -37.98
C PRO A 4 7.91 2.02 -37.28
N GLY A 5 7.95 3.26 -36.80
CA GLY A 5 6.83 3.89 -36.12
C GLY A 5 6.78 3.65 -34.59
N PHE A 6 7.73 2.92 -33.99
CA PHE A 6 7.78 2.71 -32.53
C PHE A 6 7.82 4.03 -31.73
N TRP A 7 8.51 5.02 -32.25
CA TRP A 7 8.71 6.32 -31.62
C TRP A 7 7.61 7.35 -31.95
N ASP A 8 6.68 7.00 -32.85
CA ASP A 8 5.61 7.92 -33.27
C ASP A 8 4.51 8.06 -32.20
N ASN A 9 4.42 7.10 -31.26
CA ASN A 9 3.53 7.15 -30.11
C ASN A 9 4.35 7.16 -28.79
N PRO A 10 4.57 8.33 -28.17
CA PRO A 10 5.39 8.46 -26.96
C PRO A 10 4.86 7.65 -25.77
N GLU A 11 3.55 7.48 -25.61
CA GLU A 11 2.95 6.73 -24.52
C GLU A 11 3.26 5.24 -24.62
N VAL A 12 3.04 4.66 -25.80
CA VAL A 12 3.33 3.25 -26.06
C VAL A 12 4.83 2.97 -25.96
N SER A 13 5.66 3.85 -26.51
CA SER A 13 7.11 3.69 -26.44
C SER A 13 7.64 3.81 -25.00
N ASN A 14 7.13 4.75 -24.19
CA ASN A 14 7.50 4.89 -22.80
C ASN A 14 7.06 3.67 -21.95
N THR A 15 5.86 3.15 -22.17
CA THR A 15 5.40 1.93 -21.49
C THR A 15 6.29 0.74 -21.81
N LYS A 16 6.60 0.53 -23.10
CA LYS A 16 7.51 -0.56 -23.53
C LYS A 16 8.95 -0.38 -23.05
N MET A 17 9.43 0.85 -22.93
CA MET A 17 10.73 1.16 -22.34
C MET A 17 10.77 0.80 -20.85
N LYS A 18 9.68 1.11 -20.13
CA LYS A 18 9.54 0.78 -18.71
C LYS A 18 9.48 -0.73 -18.48
N GLU A 19 8.70 -1.45 -19.30
CA GLU A 19 8.67 -2.93 -19.28
C GLU A 19 10.04 -3.53 -19.56
N LEU A 20 10.75 -3.04 -20.59
CA LEU A 20 12.09 -3.53 -20.92
C LEU A 20 13.09 -3.26 -19.78
N LYS A 21 13.03 -2.08 -19.17
CA LYS A 21 13.88 -1.76 -18.02
C LYS A 21 13.61 -2.73 -16.87
N ASN A 22 12.35 -2.94 -16.52
CA ASN A 22 11.95 -3.85 -15.43
C ASN A 22 12.45 -5.29 -15.68
N LEU A 23 12.34 -5.77 -16.93
CA LEU A 23 12.84 -7.10 -17.31
C LEU A 23 14.36 -7.19 -17.23
N LYS A 24 15.09 -6.15 -17.65
CA LYS A 24 16.54 -6.09 -17.52
C LYS A 24 16.96 -6.09 -16.06
N ASP A 25 16.36 -5.24 -15.24
CA ASP A 25 16.65 -5.15 -13.81
C ASP A 25 16.40 -6.50 -13.11
N LEU A 26 15.35 -7.24 -13.52
CA LEU A 26 15.07 -8.58 -13.01
C LEU A 26 16.16 -9.59 -13.42
N VAL A 27 16.57 -9.60 -14.69
CA VAL A 27 17.63 -10.49 -15.18
C VAL A 27 18.95 -10.19 -14.49
N GLU A 28 19.34 -8.91 -14.39
CA GLU A 28 20.56 -8.49 -13.70
C GLU A 28 20.54 -8.91 -12.22
N THR A 29 19.39 -8.79 -11.55
CA THR A 29 19.22 -9.20 -10.15
C THR A 29 19.36 -10.73 -10.01
N MET A 30 18.80 -11.50 -10.93
CA MET A 30 18.95 -12.97 -10.93
C MET A 30 20.37 -13.42 -11.23
N ASP A 31 21.06 -12.75 -12.15
CA ASP A 31 22.49 -13.03 -12.43
C ASP A 31 23.35 -12.70 -11.20
N HIS A 32 23.10 -11.56 -10.56
CA HIS A 32 23.80 -11.18 -9.32
C HIS A 32 23.59 -12.19 -8.19
N LEU A 33 22.34 -12.69 -8.02
CA LEU A 33 22.08 -13.75 -7.03
C LEU A 33 22.83 -15.04 -7.33
N ARG A 34 22.92 -15.42 -8.61
CA ARG A 34 23.67 -16.61 -8.99
C ARG A 34 25.17 -16.44 -8.67
N ASP A 35 25.72 -15.29 -9.02
CA ASP A 35 27.11 -14.98 -8.75
C ASP A 35 27.39 -14.96 -7.24
N GLN A 36 26.53 -14.31 -6.43
CA GLN A 36 26.63 -14.35 -4.96
C GLN A 36 26.56 -15.79 -4.40
N TYR A 37 25.69 -16.64 -4.95
CA TYR A 37 25.60 -18.03 -4.54
C TYR A 37 26.92 -18.78 -4.82
N GLU A 38 27.51 -18.59 -6.00
CA GLU A 38 28.78 -19.21 -6.39
C GLU A 38 29.92 -18.70 -5.49
N ASP A 39 29.95 -17.40 -5.18
CA ASP A 39 30.97 -16.81 -4.27
C ASP A 39 30.80 -17.38 -2.85
N ILE A 40 29.61 -17.45 -2.30
CA ILE A 40 29.36 -18.04 -0.96
C ILE A 40 29.77 -19.51 -0.93
N MET A 41 29.47 -20.29 -1.96
CA MET A 41 29.85 -21.69 -2.03
C MET A 41 31.41 -21.84 -2.05
N THR A 42 32.08 -20.98 -2.81
CA THR A 42 33.56 -20.95 -2.86
C THR A 42 34.15 -20.57 -1.49
N LEU A 43 33.61 -19.58 -0.82
CA LEU A 43 34.03 -19.17 0.52
C LEU A 43 33.84 -20.28 1.56
N ILE A 44 32.73 -21.04 1.47
CA ILE A 44 32.45 -22.19 2.33
C ILE A 44 33.51 -23.29 2.10
N GLU A 45 33.86 -23.58 0.84
CA GLU A 45 34.89 -24.57 0.52
C GLU A 45 36.26 -24.14 1.09
N MET A 46 36.65 -22.88 0.88
CA MET A 46 37.89 -22.34 1.43
C MET A 46 37.94 -22.35 2.96
N GLY A 47 36.83 -21.92 3.60
CA GLY A 47 36.72 -21.89 5.07
C GLY A 47 36.79 -23.28 5.72
N ASN A 48 36.29 -24.31 5.03
CA ASN A 48 36.36 -25.69 5.47
C ASN A 48 37.80 -26.26 5.36
N GLU A 49 38.59 -25.76 4.39
CA GLU A 49 39.99 -26.19 4.22
C GLU A 49 40.94 -25.54 5.24
N GLU A 50 40.67 -24.28 5.61
CA GLU A 50 41.56 -23.49 6.47
C GLU A 50 41.13 -23.47 7.96
N GLU A 51 39.97 -23.99 8.32
CA GLU A 51 39.36 -23.95 9.69
C GLU A 51 39.31 -22.52 10.29
N ASP A 52 39.12 -21.49 9.44
CA ASP A 52 39.17 -20.09 9.84
C ASP A 52 37.81 -19.62 10.39
N GLN A 53 37.81 -19.21 11.68
CA GLN A 53 36.63 -18.72 12.37
C GLN A 53 36.24 -17.29 11.96
N GLU A 54 37.19 -16.46 11.51
CA GLU A 54 36.88 -15.10 11.03
C GLU A 54 36.14 -15.19 9.69
N LEU A 55 36.60 -16.05 8.79
CA LEU A 55 35.93 -16.32 7.51
C LEU A 55 34.51 -16.86 7.70
N ALA A 56 34.27 -17.66 8.74
CA ALA A 56 32.91 -18.16 9.07
C ALA A 56 31.92 -17.04 9.44
N ALA A 57 32.39 -15.96 10.05
CA ALA A 57 31.55 -14.80 10.36
C ALA A 57 31.18 -14.01 9.09
N ASP A 58 32.14 -13.83 8.17
CA ASP A 58 31.93 -13.14 6.90
C ASP A 58 30.97 -13.93 6.00
N ILE A 59 31.17 -15.24 5.88
CA ILE A 59 30.26 -16.14 5.15
C ILE A 59 28.83 -16.03 5.69
N ARG A 60 28.67 -15.96 7.01
CA ARG A 60 27.32 -15.84 7.62
C ARG A 60 26.67 -14.52 7.23
N ASN A 61 27.41 -13.42 7.25
CA ASN A 61 26.88 -12.11 6.87
C ASN A 61 26.46 -12.07 5.40
N GLU A 62 27.27 -12.62 4.51
CA GLU A 62 26.96 -12.71 3.08
C GLU A 62 25.76 -13.63 2.82
N LEU A 63 25.68 -14.75 3.54
CA LEU A 63 24.54 -15.67 3.45
C LEU A 63 23.24 -15.00 3.93
N ASP A 64 23.29 -14.23 5.02
CA ASP A 64 22.13 -13.52 5.54
C ASP A 64 21.64 -12.43 4.53
N GLU A 65 22.55 -11.74 3.86
CA GLU A 65 22.25 -10.78 2.81
C GLU A 65 21.66 -11.46 1.57
N PHE A 66 22.26 -12.58 1.13
CA PHE A 66 21.75 -13.41 0.04
C PHE A 66 20.32 -13.91 0.32
N ILE A 67 20.08 -14.45 1.51
CA ILE A 67 18.76 -14.95 1.90
C ILE A 67 17.73 -13.82 1.85
N LYS A 68 18.07 -12.63 2.33
CA LYS A 68 17.20 -11.46 2.29
C LYS A 68 16.85 -11.07 0.86
N THR A 69 17.84 -10.94 -0.01
CA THR A 69 17.65 -10.60 -1.43
C THR A 69 16.83 -11.67 -2.16
N PHE A 70 17.12 -12.94 -1.91
CA PHE A 70 16.38 -14.06 -2.46
C PHE A 70 14.89 -14.07 -2.03
N GLU A 71 14.62 -13.83 -0.75
CA GLU A 71 13.23 -13.74 -0.26
C GLU A 71 12.49 -12.54 -0.87
N ASP A 72 13.14 -11.39 -1.05
CA ASP A 72 12.53 -10.22 -1.70
C ASP A 72 12.14 -10.52 -3.16
N ILE A 73 13.02 -11.20 -3.91
CA ILE A 73 12.70 -11.63 -5.28
C ILE A 73 11.62 -12.69 -5.28
N ARG A 74 11.70 -13.70 -4.40
CA ARG A 74 10.67 -14.72 -4.27
C ARG A 74 9.30 -14.10 -4.01
N ILE A 75 9.21 -13.10 -3.14
CA ILE A 75 7.94 -12.38 -2.91
C ILE A 75 7.48 -11.63 -4.15
N SER A 76 8.39 -10.99 -4.89
CA SER A 76 8.03 -10.29 -6.13
C SER A 76 7.45 -11.24 -7.20
N THR A 77 7.90 -12.51 -7.24
CA THR A 77 7.34 -13.52 -8.16
C THR A 77 5.92 -13.97 -7.79
N LEU A 78 5.48 -13.75 -6.55
CA LEU A 78 4.10 -14.01 -6.12
C LEU A 78 3.12 -12.93 -6.58
N LEU A 79 3.63 -11.78 -7.02
CA LEU A 79 2.85 -10.66 -7.52
C LEU A 79 2.54 -10.88 -9.00
N SER A 80 1.53 -11.69 -9.28
CA SER A 80 1.15 -12.13 -10.63
C SER A 80 -0.22 -11.65 -11.08
N ASP A 81 -0.96 -10.93 -10.23
CA ASP A 81 -2.23 -10.35 -10.59
C ASP A 81 -2.04 -9.19 -11.57
N GLU A 82 -3.01 -8.97 -12.45
CA GLU A 82 -3.01 -7.95 -13.51
C GLU A 82 -2.62 -6.55 -13.02
N TYR A 83 -3.00 -6.20 -11.78
CA TYR A 83 -2.78 -4.86 -11.21
C TYR A 83 -1.62 -4.78 -10.23
N ASP A 84 -0.94 -5.88 -9.95
CA ASP A 84 0.14 -5.92 -8.96
C ASP A 84 1.30 -4.98 -9.29
N SER A 85 1.58 -4.78 -10.57
CA SER A 85 2.67 -3.92 -11.05
C SER A 85 2.40 -2.41 -10.94
N TYR A 86 1.17 -2.01 -10.58
CA TYR A 86 0.76 -0.60 -10.54
C TYR A 86 1.22 0.10 -9.26
N ASN A 87 1.24 1.45 -9.33
CA ASN A 87 1.33 2.28 -8.14
C ASN A 87 0.10 2.05 -7.26
N ALA A 88 0.19 2.42 -5.98
CA ALA A 88 -0.90 2.27 -5.05
C ALA A 88 -1.46 3.61 -4.59
N ILE A 89 -2.79 3.73 -4.53
CA ILE A 89 -3.48 4.83 -3.87
C ILE A 89 -4.05 4.30 -2.56
N LEU A 90 -3.59 4.86 -1.45
CA LEU A 90 -4.01 4.48 -0.10
C LEU A 90 -4.91 5.56 0.49
N LYS A 91 -5.99 5.13 1.15
CA LYS A 91 -6.86 6.02 1.91
C LYS A 91 -7.02 5.51 3.33
N LEU A 92 -6.50 6.28 4.29
CA LEU A 92 -6.71 6.06 5.72
C LEU A 92 -7.88 6.92 6.20
N ASN A 93 -8.76 6.33 7.01
CA ASN A 93 -9.83 7.05 7.67
C ASN A 93 -9.87 6.66 9.16
N ALA A 94 -9.84 7.67 10.02
CA ALA A 94 -10.03 7.48 11.44
C ALA A 94 -11.46 6.98 11.69
N GLY A 95 -11.57 5.87 12.42
CA GLY A 95 -12.83 5.25 12.79
C GLY A 95 -13.29 5.64 14.19
N ALA A 96 -13.91 4.68 14.90
CA ALA A 96 -14.33 4.90 16.28
C ALA A 96 -13.14 5.12 17.22
N GLY A 97 -13.20 6.17 18.05
CA GLY A 97 -12.14 6.51 19.01
C GLY A 97 -11.88 8.00 19.19
N GLY A 98 -12.56 8.88 18.44
CA GLY A 98 -12.41 10.33 18.53
C GLY A 98 -10.96 10.78 18.25
N THR A 99 -10.41 11.68 19.08
CA THR A 99 -9.03 12.19 18.96
C THR A 99 -7.99 11.06 18.94
N GLU A 100 -8.20 9.99 19.68
CA GLU A 100 -7.31 8.83 19.73
C GLU A 100 -7.23 8.10 18.39
N SER A 101 -8.36 7.98 17.67
CA SER A 101 -8.36 7.36 16.32
C SER A 101 -7.71 8.25 15.27
N CYS A 102 -7.81 9.58 15.42
CA CYS A 102 -7.09 10.52 14.55
C CYS A 102 -5.58 10.44 14.75
N ASP A 103 -5.11 10.32 15.99
CA ASP A 103 -3.70 10.12 16.28
C ASP A 103 -3.19 8.78 15.73
N TRP A 104 -3.98 7.71 15.92
CA TRP A 104 -3.68 6.40 15.33
C TRP A 104 -3.58 6.46 13.79
N CYS A 105 -4.46 7.20 13.13
CA CYS A 105 -4.41 7.44 11.70
C CYS A 105 -3.08 8.10 11.29
N GLY A 106 -2.61 9.09 12.05
CA GLY A 106 -1.31 9.73 11.85
C GLY A 106 -0.13 8.76 12.02
N MET A 107 -0.20 7.88 13.02
CA MET A 107 0.82 6.86 13.25
C MET A 107 0.89 5.86 12.08
N LEU A 108 -0.25 5.40 11.57
CA LEU A 108 -0.31 4.51 10.40
C LEU A 108 0.19 5.20 9.14
N TYR A 109 -0.22 6.44 8.88
CA TYR A 109 0.29 7.21 7.76
C TYR A 109 1.82 7.30 7.77
N ARG A 110 2.41 7.64 8.93
CA ARG A 110 3.86 7.66 9.11
C ARG A 110 4.50 6.28 8.89
N MET A 111 3.87 5.20 9.38
CA MET A 111 4.35 3.83 9.21
C MET A 111 4.44 3.47 7.72
N TYR A 112 3.38 3.72 6.94
CA TYR A 112 3.36 3.42 5.50
C TYR A 112 4.33 4.31 4.70
N THR A 113 4.43 5.59 5.05
CA THR A 113 5.40 6.50 4.41
C THR A 113 6.83 6.02 4.62
N ARG A 114 7.19 5.64 5.85
CA ARG A 114 8.53 5.11 6.16
C ARG A 114 8.82 3.77 5.48
N TRP A 115 7.81 2.90 5.39
CA TRP A 115 7.96 1.67 4.64
C TRP A 115 8.23 1.95 3.15
N ALA A 116 7.47 2.86 2.56
CA ALA A 116 7.65 3.26 1.17
C ALA A 116 9.05 3.84 0.92
N GLU A 117 9.52 4.72 1.80
CA GLU A 117 10.88 5.29 1.75
C GLU A 117 11.97 4.19 1.83
N LYS A 118 11.81 3.22 2.73
CA LYS A 118 12.75 2.08 2.86
C LYS A 118 12.78 1.20 1.61
N LYS A 119 11.66 1.09 0.89
CA LYS A 119 11.58 0.37 -0.40
C LYS A 119 12.05 1.21 -1.59
N GLY A 120 12.44 2.47 -1.39
CA GLY A 120 12.83 3.39 -2.45
C GLY A 120 11.65 3.93 -3.27
N PHE A 121 10.43 3.83 -2.73
CA PHE A 121 9.22 4.36 -3.35
C PHE A 121 9.02 5.83 -2.98
N SER A 122 8.43 6.60 -3.90
CA SER A 122 8.04 7.98 -3.60
C SER A 122 6.59 8.05 -3.13
N VAL A 123 6.31 8.98 -2.22
CA VAL A 123 4.97 9.19 -1.65
C VAL A 123 4.48 10.57 -2.00
N GLU A 124 3.27 10.66 -2.53
CA GLU A 124 2.59 11.92 -2.87
C GLU A 124 1.25 12.00 -2.14
N VAL A 125 1.04 13.09 -1.39
CA VAL A 125 -0.24 13.32 -0.69
C VAL A 125 -1.25 13.91 -1.66
N LEU A 126 -2.40 13.24 -1.83
CA LEU A 126 -3.48 13.67 -2.72
C LEU A 126 -4.55 14.47 -1.96
N ASP A 127 -4.87 14.06 -0.74
CA ASP A 127 -5.86 14.71 0.11
C ASP A 127 -5.49 14.50 1.58
N TYR A 128 -5.70 15.54 2.40
CA TYR A 128 -5.33 15.49 3.81
C TYR A 128 -6.31 16.31 4.64
N LEU A 129 -6.87 15.70 5.65
CA LEU A 129 -7.79 16.33 6.58
C LEU A 129 -7.32 16.12 8.01
N ASP A 130 -6.96 17.20 8.68
CA ASP A 130 -6.56 17.19 10.10
C ASP A 130 -7.71 16.73 11.01
N GLY A 131 -7.34 16.10 12.13
CA GLY A 131 -8.24 15.91 13.26
C GLY A 131 -8.57 17.25 13.95
N GLU A 132 -9.70 17.33 14.62
CA GLU A 132 -10.14 18.56 15.28
C GLU A 132 -9.22 19.01 16.40
N GLU A 133 -8.66 18.07 17.17
CA GLU A 133 -7.78 18.35 18.32
C GLU A 133 -6.35 17.87 18.08
N ALA A 134 -6.18 16.71 17.43
CA ALA A 134 -4.88 16.13 17.10
C ALA A 134 -5.01 15.06 16.00
N GLY A 135 -3.86 14.76 15.38
CA GLY A 135 -3.74 13.68 14.40
C GLY A 135 -4.44 13.94 13.08
N ILE A 136 -4.76 12.89 12.34
CA ILE A 136 -5.30 12.92 10.99
C ILE A 136 -6.68 12.27 10.99
N LYS A 137 -7.70 12.99 10.51
CA LYS A 137 -9.06 12.44 10.34
C LYS A 137 -9.16 11.57 9.11
N SER A 138 -8.58 12.00 8.00
CA SER A 138 -8.41 11.19 6.80
C SER A 138 -7.23 11.67 5.98
N VAL A 139 -6.54 10.75 5.32
CA VAL A 139 -5.49 11.06 4.37
C VAL A 139 -5.57 10.11 3.18
N THR A 140 -5.43 10.68 1.98
CA THR A 140 -5.28 9.92 0.73
C THR A 140 -3.92 10.25 0.16
N PHE A 141 -3.12 9.24 -0.10
CA PHE A 141 -1.78 9.39 -0.64
C PHE A 141 -1.47 8.30 -1.65
N GLN A 142 -0.61 8.62 -2.57
CA GLN A 142 -0.15 7.73 -3.62
C GLN A 142 1.26 7.26 -3.30
N VAL A 143 1.50 5.97 -3.46
CA VAL A 143 2.83 5.35 -3.36
C VAL A 143 3.25 4.93 -4.76
N ASN A 144 4.30 5.57 -5.28
CA ASN A 144 4.82 5.33 -6.62
C ASN A 144 6.03 4.41 -6.54
N GLY A 145 5.92 3.25 -7.14
CA GLY A 145 6.98 2.26 -7.20
C GLY A 145 6.54 0.99 -7.90
N ILE A 146 7.51 0.19 -8.33
CA ILE A 146 7.24 -1.09 -8.99
C ILE A 146 6.56 -2.03 -8.00
N ASN A 147 5.41 -2.57 -8.38
CA ASN A 147 4.60 -3.48 -7.57
C ASN A 147 4.08 -2.87 -6.25
N ALA A 148 4.01 -1.54 -6.13
CA ALA A 148 3.55 -0.89 -4.92
C ALA A 148 2.14 -1.36 -4.52
N TYR A 149 1.21 -1.47 -5.48
CA TYR A 149 -0.12 -2.00 -5.22
C TYR A 149 -0.07 -3.49 -4.83
N GLY A 150 0.72 -4.30 -5.52
CA GLY A 150 0.86 -5.72 -5.24
C GLY A 150 1.26 -6.01 -3.79
N TYR A 151 2.19 -5.23 -3.25
CA TYR A 151 2.57 -5.33 -1.83
C TYR A 151 1.47 -4.79 -0.91
N LEU A 152 0.97 -3.58 -1.18
CA LEU A 152 0.10 -2.85 -0.27
C LEU A 152 -1.36 -3.33 -0.27
N LYS A 153 -1.80 -4.08 -1.30
CA LYS A 153 -3.13 -4.74 -1.29
C LYS A 153 -3.33 -5.64 -0.07
N SER A 154 -2.24 -6.20 0.47
CA SER A 154 -2.22 -6.99 1.69
C SER A 154 -2.64 -6.21 2.94
N GLU A 155 -2.49 -4.89 2.93
CA GLU A 155 -2.72 -4.01 4.07
C GLU A 155 -4.16 -3.47 4.14
N LYS A 156 -4.97 -3.72 3.11
CA LYS A 156 -6.38 -3.30 3.05
C LYS A 156 -7.19 -3.92 4.17
N GLY A 157 -7.85 -3.08 4.98
CA GLY A 157 -8.73 -3.52 6.06
C GLY A 157 -8.71 -2.61 7.29
N VAL A 158 -9.11 -3.14 8.43
CA VAL A 158 -9.20 -2.40 9.68
C VAL A 158 -8.00 -2.70 10.57
N HIS A 159 -7.33 -1.64 11.03
CA HIS A 159 -6.20 -1.68 11.94
C HIS A 159 -6.63 -1.23 13.34
N ARG A 160 -6.44 -2.10 14.32
CA ARG A 160 -6.82 -1.86 15.71
C ARG A 160 -5.61 -1.51 16.55
N LEU A 161 -5.66 -0.37 17.26
CA LEU A 161 -4.69 0.02 18.27
C LEU A 161 -5.27 -0.18 19.67
N VAL A 162 -4.46 -0.73 20.56
CA VAL A 162 -4.76 -0.83 22.00
C VAL A 162 -3.59 -0.26 22.79
N ARG A 163 -3.80 0.90 23.43
CA ARG A 163 -2.77 1.55 24.25
C ARG A 163 -3.39 2.35 25.40
N ILE A 164 -2.55 2.80 26.33
CA ILE A 164 -2.91 3.84 27.29
C ILE A 164 -2.95 5.16 26.51
N SER A 165 -4.11 5.84 26.51
CA SER A 165 -4.29 7.06 25.74
C SER A 165 -3.48 8.22 26.30
N PRO A 166 -2.66 8.92 25.48
CA PRO A 166 -2.00 10.14 25.90
C PRO A 166 -2.95 11.33 26.07
N PHE A 167 -4.17 11.24 25.52
CA PHE A 167 -5.22 12.28 25.62
C PHE A 167 -6.13 12.11 26.81
N ASN A 168 -6.01 11.01 27.55
CA ASN A 168 -6.84 10.71 28.71
C ASN A 168 -6.07 10.96 30.01
N ALA A 169 -6.43 12.02 30.75
CA ALA A 169 -5.79 12.38 32.01
C ALA A 169 -5.84 11.26 33.10
N GLN A 170 -6.77 10.31 32.97
CA GLN A 170 -6.89 9.17 33.90
C GLN A 170 -6.02 7.98 33.50
N GLY A 171 -5.25 8.06 32.37
CA GLY A 171 -4.40 6.99 31.92
C GLY A 171 -5.15 5.69 31.57
N LYS A 172 -6.41 5.80 31.14
CA LYS A 172 -7.19 4.62 30.77
C LYS A 172 -6.70 4.03 29.46
N ARG A 173 -6.66 2.70 29.42
CA ARG A 173 -6.44 1.93 28.21
C ARG A 173 -7.62 2.08 27.27
N GLN A 174 -7.34 2.46 26.00
CA GLN A 174 -8.34 2.66 24.96
C GLN A 174 -8.06 1.81 23.74
N THR A 175 -9.09 1.61 22.95
CA THR A 175 -9.02 0.90 21.67
C THR A 175 -9.50 1.84 20.59
N SER A 176 -8.71 1.99 19.53
CA SER A 176 -9.01 2.83 18.38
C SER A 176 -8.91 2.03 17.09
N PHE A 177 -9.69 2.42 16.12
CA PHE A 177 -9.77 1.76 14.84
C PHE A 177 -9.53 2.76 13.70
N VAL A 178 -8.78 2.32 12.72
CA VAL A 178 -8.55 3.04 11.46
C VAL A 178 -8.79 2.06 10.32
N SER A 179 -9.51 2.49 9.30
CA SER A 179 -9.65 1.71 8.07
C SER A 179 -8.64 2.18 7.04
N LEU A 180 -8.00 1.23 6.38
CA LEU A 180 -7.17 1.44 5.22
C LEU A 180 -7.85 0.84 3.99
N ASP A 181 -8.05 1.66 2.98
CA ASP A 181 -8.43 1.23 1.64
C ASP A 181 -7.23 1.35 0.70
N VAL A 182 -7.03 0.37 -0.16
CA VAL A 182 -5.91 0.33 -1.11
C VAL A 182 -6.47 0.07 -2.50
N MET A 183 -6.06 0.90 -3.45
CA MET A 183 -6.50 0.85 -4.84
C MET A 183 -5.27 0.93 -5.77
N PRO A 184 -5.29 0.28 -6.92
CA PRO A 184 -4.28 0.51 -7.94
C PRO A 184 -4.44 1.91 -8.55
N ASP A 185 -3.31 2.56 -8.86
CA ASP A 185 -3.28 3.78 -9.65
C ASP A 185 -3.31 3.40 -11.13
N ILE A 186 -4.51 3.33 -11.69
CA ILE A 186 -4.70 2.89 -13.07
C ILE A 186 -4.65 4.12 -13.96
N GLU A 187 -3.54 4.26 -14.69
CA GLU A 187 -3.43 5.25 -15.77
C GLU A 187 -4.26 4.79 -16.99
N GLU A 188 -5.25 5.58 -17.31
CA GLU A 188 -5.94 5.79 -18.60
C GLU A 188 -6.59 4.65 -19.41
N ASN A 189 -6.55 3.37 -19.09
CA ASN A 189 -7.20 2.36 -19.93
C ASN A 189 -8.26 1.51 -19.20
N LEU A 190 -9.08 2.14 -18.39
CA LEU A 190 -10.29 1.48 -17.92
C LEU A 190 -11.39 1.65 -18.98
N ASP A 191 -11.94 0.54 -19.47
CA ASP A 191 -13.20 0.50 -20.24
C ASP A 191 -14.43 0.93 -19.38
N VAL A 192 -14.19 1.70 -18.31
CA VAL A 192 -15.26 2.34 -17.55
C VAL A 192 -15.51 3.68 -18.19
N GLU A 193 -16.47 3.72 -19.11
CA GLU A 193 -17.02 4.97 -19.62
C GLU A 193 -17.75 5.67 -18.47
N ILE A 194 -17.22 6.82 -18.06
CA ILE A 194 -17.89 7.70 -17.10
C ILE A 194 -18.64 8.76 -17.90
N ASN A 195 -19.97 8.73 -17.81
CA ASN A 195 -20.78 9.79 -18.38
C ASN A 195 -20.66 11.04 -17.48
N GLU A 196 -20.31 12.18 -18.06
CA GLU A 196 -20.20 13.45 -17.32
C GLU A 196 -21.53 13.87 -16.70
N ASP A 197 -22.67 13.49 -17.27
CA ASP A 197 -23.99 13.77 -16.75
C ASP A 197 -24.29 13.03 -15.41
N ASP A 198 -23.57 11.95 -15.15
CA ASP A 198 -23.67 11.18 -13.91
C ASP A 198 -22.76 11.72 -12.79
N LEU A 199 -22.03 12.81 -13.06
CA LEU A 199 -21.10 13.40 -12.11
C LEU A 199 -21.65 14.70 -11.52
N ARG A 200 -21.63 14.80 -10.21
CA ARG A 200 -21.74 16.07 -9.51
C ARG A 200 -20.36 16.53 -9.07
N ILE A 201 -19.89 17.62 -9.67
CA ILE A 201 -18.59 18.21 -9.37
C ILE A 201 -18.81 19.46 -8.51
N ASP A 202 -18.37 19.38 -7.26
CA ASP A 202 -18.43 20.49 -6.31
C ASP A 202 -17.02 21.06 -6.13
N THR A 203 -16.87 22.38 -6.29
CA THR A 203 -15.64 23.09 -5.97
C THR A 203 -15.75 23.70 -4.58
N TYR A 204 -14.71 23.54 -3.76
CA TYR A 204 -14.70 24.10 -2.42
C TYR A 204 -13.32 24.68 -2.07
N ARG A 205 -13.26 25.42 -0.97
CA ARG A 205 -12.00 25.97 -0.50
C ARG A 205 -11.24 24.88 0.23
N SER A 206 -9.99 24.68 -0.14
CA SER A 206 -9.11 23.76 0.59
C SER A 206 -8.99 24.21 2.05
N SER A 207 -9.15 23.28 2.98
CA SER A 207 -8.92 23.49 4.40
C SER A 207 -7.57 22.88 4.76
N GLY A 208 -6.62 23.69 5.23
CA GLY A 208 -5.30 23.24 5.66
C GLY A 208 -4.50 24.39 6.27
N ALA A 209 -3.48 24.10 7.05
CA ALA A 209 -2.54 25.05 7.63
C ALA A 209 -1.65 25.64 6.53
N GLY A 210 -2.15 26.63 5.80
CA GLY A 210 -1.43 27.35 4.74
C GLY A 210 -1.80 28.82 4.71
N GLY A 211 -0.85 29.70 4.33
CA GLY A 211 -0.97 31.14 4.37
C GLY A 211 -2.13 31.70 3.52
N GLN A 212 -2.30 33.02 3.54
CA GLN A 212 -3.41 33.81 2.95
C GLN A 212 -3.83 33.45 1.51
N HIS A 213 -2.99 32.72 0.74
CA HIS A 213 -3.28 32.38 -0.65
C HIS A 213 -4.18 31.12 -0.77
N ILE A 214 -4.10 30.18 0.17
CA ILE A 214 -4.89 28.93 0.16
C ILE A 214 -6.36 29.20 0.49
N ASN A 215 -6.63 30.22 1.30
CA ASN A 215 -7.99 30.58 1.72
C ASN A 215 -8.78 31.43 0.69
N LYS A 216 -8.16 31.82 -0.45
CA LYS A 216 -8.82 32.68 -1.45
C LYS A 216 -9.24 31.96 -2.74
N THR A 217 -8.70 30.78 -3.04
CA THR A 217 -9.00 30.05 -4.27
C THR A 217 -9.71 28.73 -3.96
N SER A 218 -10.89 28.53 -4.57
CA SER A 218 -11.63 27.27 -4.50
C SER A 218 -11.01 26.25 -5.47
N SER A 219 -9.80 25.79 -5.18
CA SER A 219 -9.07 24.83 -6.03
C SER A 219 -9.37 23.36 -5.69
N ALA A 220 -9.94 23.09 -4.51
CA ALA A 220 -10.32 21.75 -4.12
C ALA A 220 -11.55 21.28 -4.90
N ILE A 221 -11.49 20.02 -5.34
CA ILE A 221 -12.53 19.35 -6.12
C ILE A 221 -13.08 18.17 -5.33
N ARG A 222 -14.41 18.06 -5.31
CA ARG A 222 -15.12 16.86 -4.90
C ARG A 222 -15.98 16.37 -6.05
N ILE A 223 -15.83 15.13 -6.43
CA ILE A 223 -16.63 14.49 -7.46
C ILE A 223 -17.49 13.42 -6.79
N THR A 224 -18.80 13.50 -7.02
CA THR A 224 -19.76 12.49 -6.58
C THR A 224 -20.31 11.82 -7.82
N HIS A 225 -20.15 10.52 -7.95
CA HIS A 225 -20.79 9.73 -8.99
C HIS A 225 -22.22 9.38 -8.50
N ILE A 226 -23.22 9.98 -9.15
CA ILE A 226 -24.62 9.95 -8.69
C ILE A 226 -25.16 8.52 -8.62
N PRO A 227 -24.95 7.64 -9.65
CA PRO A 227 -25.53 6.30 -9.64
C PRO A 227 -24.97 5.38 -8.54
N THR A 228 -23.67 5.51 -8.18
CA THR A 228 -23.03 4.64 -7.19
C THR A 228 -22.86 5.29 -5.82
N GLY A 229 -23.11 6.61 -5.70
CA GLY A 229 -22.86 7.37 -4.48
C GLY A 229 -21.38 7.50 -4.09
N ILE A 230 -20.45 7.09 -4.95
CA ILE A 230 -19.01 7.19 -4.68
C ILE A 230 -18.62 8.67 -4.68
N VAL A 231 -17.92 9.06 -3.60
CA VAL A 231 -17.35 10.39 -3.45
C VAL A 231 -15.82 10.29 -3.45
N VAL A 232 -15.19 11.13 -4.27
CA VAL A 232 -13.74 11.35 -4.28
C VAL A 232 -13.45 12.83 -4.12
N GLN A 233 -12.31 13.17 -3.55
CA GLN A 233 -11.89 14.55 -3.37
C GLN A 233 -10.39 14.69 -3.55
N CYS A 234 -9.97 15.81 -4.15
CA CYS A 234 -8.56 16.16 -4.32
C CYS A 234 -8.37 17.66 -4.09
N GLN A 235 -7.36 18.04 -3.31
CA GLN A 235 -7.06 19.45 -2.99
C GLN A 235 -5.56 19.76 -2.97
N ASN A 236 -4.72 18.82 -3.40
CA ASN A 236 -3.26 18.91 -3.26
C ASN A 236 -2.61 19.91 -4.24
N GLU A 237 -3.19 20.07 -5.41
CA GLU A 237 -2.65 20.93 -6.45
C GLU A 237 -3.18 22.37 -6.36
N ARG A 238 -2.36 23.34 -6.81
CA ARG A 238 -2.78 24.74 -6.91
C ARG A 238 -3.79 24.96 -8.04
N SER A 239 -3.79 24.10 -9.04
CA SER A 239 -4.67 24.15 -10.20
C SER A 239 -5.93 23.32 -9.96
N GLN A 240 -7.09 23.94 -10.09
CA GLN A 240 -8.38 23.28 -10.06
C GLN A 240 -8.49 22.17 -11.13
N PHE A 241 -7.88 22.39 -12.29
CA PHE A 241 -7.88 21.44 -13.40
C PHE A 241 -7.10 20.17 -13.04
N GLN A 242 -5.90 20.31 -12.47
CA GLN A 242 -5.10 19.15 -12.03
C GLN A 242 -5.78 18.38 -10.90
N ASN A 243 -6.44 19.08 -9.96
CA ASN A 243 -7.24 18.42 -8.94
C ASN A 243 -8.44 17.66 -9.53
N LYS A 244 -9.08 18.20 -10.59
CA LYS A 244 -10.15 17.53 -11.31
C LYS A 244 -9.63 16.24 -11.97
N ASP A 245 -8.52 16.32 -12.66
CA ASP A 245 -7.94 15.15 -13.36
C ASP A 245 -7.58 14.04 -12.39
N LYS A 246 -6.89 14.38 -11.28
CA LYS A 246 -6.56 13.40 -10.23
C LYS A 246 -7.82 12.81 -9.55
N ALA A 247 -8.81 13.64 -9.26
CA ALA A 247 -10.08 13.17 -8.72
C ALA A 247 -10.82 12.24 -9.71
N MET A 248 -10.76 12.52 -11.01
CA MET A 248 -11.32 11.65 -12.05
C MET A 248 -10.60 10.29 -12.11
N GLN A 249 -9.28 10.27 -12.02
CA GLN A 249 -8.50 9.02 -11.94
C GLN A 249 -8.88 8.20 -10.70
N MET A 250 -9.00 8.85 -9.53
CA MET A 250 -9.45 8.20 -8.30
C MET A 250 -10.86 7.63 -8.43
N LEU A 251 -11.77 8.36 -9.11
CA LEU A 251 -13.13 7.88 -9.36
C LEU A 251 -13.14 6.66 -10.28
N LYS A 252 -12.37 6.72 -11.39
CA LYS A 252 -12.21 5.59 -12.33
C LYS A 252 -11.71 4.34 -11.59
N ALA A 253 -10.67 4.47 -10.78
CA ALA A 253 -10.14 3.36 -9.99
C ALA A 253 -11.19 2.78 -9.03
N LYS A 254 -11.96 3.64 -8.34
CA LYS A 254 -13.04 3.18 -7.45
C LYS A 254 -14.17 2.47 -8.19
N LEU A 255 -14.62 3.01 -9.31
CA LEU A 255 -15.69 2.40 -10.12
C LEU A 255 -15.25 1.04 -10.66
N TYR A 256 -13.99 0.92 -11.11
CA TYR A 256 -13.42 -0.36 -11.54
C TYR A 256 -13.40 -1.40 -10.41
N MET A 257 -12.96 -1.01 -9.21
CA MET A 257 -12.96 -1.91 -8.06
C MET A 257 -14.40 -2.35 -7.71
N LEU A 258 -15.35 -1.43 -7.76
CA LEU A 258 -16.77 -1.74 -7.55
C LEU A 258 -17.28 -2.73 -8.61
N GLN A 259 -16.92 -2.56 -9.88
CA GLN A 259 -17.29 -3.46 -10.95
C GLN A 259 -16.65 -4.85 -10.78
N LYS A 260 -15.39 -4.90 -10.37
CA LYS A 260 -14.69 -6.15 -10.04
C LYS A 260 -15.33 -6.85 -8.83
N GLU A 261 -15.69 -6.10 -7.79
CA GLU A 261 -16.42 -6.61 -6.62
C GLU A 261 -17.82 -7.12 -7.00
N ALA A 262 -18.58 -6.35 -7.82
CA ALA A 262 -19.88 -6.78 -8.32
C ALA A 262 -19.81 -8.06 -9.19
N ASN A 263 -18.76 -8.21 -9.96
CA ASN A 263 -18.52 -9.45 -10.72
C ASN A 263 -18.09 -10.61 -9.80
N ALA A 264 -17.30 -10.33 -8.75
CA ALA A 264 -16.94 -11.30 -7.72
C ALA A 264 -18.14 -11.68 -6.83
N GLU A 265 -19.04 -10.73 -6.52
CA GLU A 265 -20.30 -11.00 -5.83
C GLU A 265 -21.26 -11.86 -6.67
N LYS A 266 -21.37 -11.61 -7.96
CA LYS A 266 -22.14 -12.50 -8.86
C LYS A 266 -21.59 -13.91 -8.89
N LEU A 267 -20.28 -14.07 -8.77
CA LEU A 267 -19.63 -15.38 -8.61
C LEU A 267 -19.79 -15.96 -7.19
N SER A 268 -19.87 -15.09 -6.18
CA SER A 268 -20.07 -15.46 -4.76
C SER A 268 -21.53 -15.76 -4.44
N ASP A 269 -22.50 -15.08 -5.05
CA ASP A 269 -23.94 -15.40 -4.94
C ASP A 269 -24.25 -16.78 -5.54
N ILE A 270 -23.48 -17.22 -6.51
CA ILE A 270 -23.48 -18.59 -6.99
C ILE A 270 -22.81 -19.55 -5.95
N ARG A 271 -22.01 -19.03 -5.01
CA ARG A 271 -21.24 -19.81 -4.01
C ARG A 271 -21.69 -19.69 -2.56
N GLY A 272 -22.64 -18.78 -2.23
CA GLY A 272 -23.25 -18.62 -0.90
C GLY A 272 -22.42 -17.92 0.17
N GLU A 273 -23.08 -16.93 0.83
CA GLU A 273 -22.76 -16.18 2.04
C GLU A 273 -21.62 -15.12 2.01
N VAL A 274 -22.06 -13.86 1.95
CA VAL A 274 -21.26 -12.66 2.26
C VAL A 274 -21.43 -12.30 3.74
N LYS A 275 -20.36 -12.24 4.52
CA LYS A 275 -20.38 -11.73 5.90
C LYS A 275 -20.31 -10.21 5.94
N GLU A 276 -21.28 -9.58 6.60
CA GLU A 276 -21.35 -8.15 6.84
C GLU A 276 -20.12 -7.54 7.52
N ILE A 277 -19.86 -6.24 7.21
CA ILE A 277 -18.79 -5.42 7.81
C ILE A 277 -19.13 -5.17 9.30
N GLY A 278 -18.63 -6.03 10.17
CA GLY A 278 -18.74 -5.91 11.63
C GLY A 278 -17.40 -6.11 12.32
N TRP A 279 -17.36 -6.03 13.62
CA TRP A 279 -16.22 -6.19 14.53
C TRP A 279 -15.28 -7.40 14.25
N GLY A 280 -15.59 -8.27 13.30
CA GLY A 280 -14.80 -9.44 12.88
C GLY A 280 -13.76 -9.19 11.79
N ASN A 281 -13.74 -8.04 11.14
CA ASN A 281 -12.92 -7.78 9.95
C ASN A 281 -11.58 -7.07 10.22
N GLN A 282 -11.08 -7.11 11.46
CA GLN A 282 -9.76 -6.58 11.80
C GLN A 282 -8.69 -7.45 11.13
N ILE A 283 -7.88 -6.83 10.26
CA ILE A 283 -6.73 -7.54 9.67
C ILE A 283 -5.57 -7.62 10.66
N ARG A 284 -5.35 -6.55 11.45
CA ARG A 284 -4.19 -6.48 12.35
C ARG A 284 -4.50 -5.71 13.63
N SER A 285 -3.97 -6.23 14.74
CA SER A 285 -4.03 -5.59 16.05
C SER A 285 -2.64 -5.17 16.51
N TYR A 286 -2.55 -3.96 17.02
CA TYR A 286 -1.34 -3.36 17.60
C TYR A 286 -1.62 -3.12 19.09
N VAL A 287 -0.93 -3.83 19.95
CA VAL A 287 -1.07 -3.73 21.40
C VAL A 287 0.22 -3.18 21.97
N LEU A 288 0.14 -2.04 22.69
CA LEU A 288 1.27 -1.40 23.32
C LEU A 288 1.29 -1.64 24.84
N GLN A 289 0.14 -1.87 25.47
CA GLN A 289 0.00 -2.17 26.88
C GLN A 289 -1.11 -3.20 27.13
N PRO A 290 -0.98 -4.12 28.13
CA PRO A 290 0.12 -4.28 29.12
C PRO A 290 1.34 -5.02 28.57
N TYR A 291 1.28 -5.53 27.37
CA TYR A 291 2.38 -6.17 26.62
C TYR A 291 2.45 -5.56 25.22
N THR A 292 3.58 -5.70 24.55
CA THR A 292 3.79 -5.22 23.19
C THR A 292 3.60 -6.35 22.19
N MET A 293 2.72 -6.18 21.21
CA MET A 293 2.46 -7.18 20.17
C MET A 293 1.80 -6.53 18.95
N VAL A 294 2.25 -6.91 17.78
CA VAL A 294 1.50 -6.71 16.53
C VAL A 294 1.16 -8.09 15.98
N LYS A 295 -0.12 -8.34 15.70
CA LYS A 295 -0.60 -9.61 15.17
C LYS A 295 -1.53 -9.41 13.98
N ASP A 296 -1.26 -10.08 12.88
CA ASP A 296 -2.16 -10.19 11.75
C ASP A 296 -3.07 -11.42 11.94
N HIS A 297 -4.37 -11.18 11.95
CA HIS A 297 -5.37 -12.21 12.22
C HIS A 297 -5.67 -13.14 11.04
N ARG A 298 -5.19 -12.80 9.83
CA ARG A 298 -5.39 -13.60 8.62
C ARG A 298 -4.33 -14.68 8.46
N THR A 299 -3.10 -14.32 8.82
CA THR A 299 -1.91 -15.16 8.62
C THR A 299 -1.32 -15.68 9.92
N GLU A 300 -1.83 -15.23 11.07
CA GLU A 300 -1.29 -15.50 12.42
C GLU A 300 0.15 -15.00 12.62
N ALA A 301 0.71 -14.24 11.65
CA ALA A 301 2.02 -13.63 11.81
C ALA A 301 2.00 -12.61 12.95
N GLU A 302 2.97 -12.68 13.85
CA GLU A 302 3.06 -11.81 15.02
C GLU A 302 4.50 -11.42 15.35
N THR A 303 4.66 -10.27 15.99
CA THR A 303 5.94 -9.80 16.52
C THR A 303 5.73 -8.95 17.78
N GLY A 304 6.65 -9.05 18.73
CA GLY A 304 6.69 -8.18 19.91
C GLY A 304 7.34 -6.81 19.67
N ASN A 305 8.05 -6.63 18.54
CA ASN A 305 8.77 -5.39 18.24
C ASN A 305 7.85 -4.38 17.53
N VAL A 306 6.95 -3.79 18.33
CA VAL A 306 5.95 -2.83 17.83
C VAL A 306 6.59 -1.57 17.26
N ASP A 307 7.68 -1.09 17.87
CA ASP A 307 8.37 0.12 17.43
C ASP A 307 8.97 -0.05 16.03
N ALA A 308 9.60 -1.18 15.76
CA ALA A 308 10.12 -1.48 14.42
C ALA A 308 9.00 -1.53 13.37
N VAL A 309 7.83 -2.08 13.71
CA VAL A 309 6.67 -2.11 12.82
C VAL A 309 6.16 -0.70 12.56
N LEU A 310 5.96 0.12 13.59
CA LEU A 310 5.52 1.52 13.46
C LEU A 310 6.55 2.41 12.74
N ASP A 311 7.81 1.98 12.72
CA ASP A 311 8.87 2.61 11.93
C ASP A 311 8.93 2.10 10.47
N GLY A 312 7.92 1.38 10.00
CA GLY A 312 7.79 0.90 8.64
C GLY A 312 8.31 -0.52 8.40
N GLY A 313 8.58 -1.30 9.46
CA GLY A 313 9.00 -2.71 9.34
C GLY A 313 7.80 -3.66 9.18
N ILE A 314 6.99 -3.47 8.14
CA ILE A 314 5.75 -4.26 7.91
C ILE A 314 5.94 -5.43 6.94
N ASP A 315 7.13 -5.64 6.41
CA ASP A 315 7.41 -6.70 5.42
C ASP A 315 7.04 -8.10 5.93
N LEU A 316 7.22 -8.37 7.24
CA LEU A 316 6.81 -9.63 7.85
C LEU A 316 5.34 -9.96 7.54
N PHE A 317 4.45 -8.97 7.67
CA PHE A 317 3.01 -9.16 7.48
C PHE A 317 2.63 -9.20 6.01
N ILE A 318 3.23 -8.32 5.19
CA ILE A 318 3.04 -8.31 3.74
C ILE A 318 3.45 -9.67 3.16
N ASN A 319 4.65 -10.13 3.49
CA ASN A 319 5.18 -11.40 2.99
C ASN A 319 4.37 -12.60 3.47
N ALA A 320 3.94 -12.61 4.74
CA ALA A 320 3.08 -13.66 5.27
C ALA A 320 1.73 -13.72 4.53
N TYR A 321 1.13 -12.55 4.24
CA TYR A 321 -0.14 -12.49 3.52
C TYR A 321 0.01 -12.94 2.07
N LEU A 322 1.05 -12.48 1.36
CA LEU A 322 1.30 -12.88 -0.03
C LEU A 322 1.58 -14.39 -0.14
N LYS A 323 2.33 -14.97 0.79
CA LYS A 323 2.52 -16.42 0.87
C LYS A 323 1.19 -17.13 1.14
N TRP A 324 0.39 -16.63 2.09
CA TRP A 324 -0.88 -17.26 2.47
C TRP A 324 -1.90 -17.27 1.34
N ILE A 325 -2.05 -16.18 0.58
CA ILE A 325 -3.02 -16.12 -0.53
C ILE A 325 -2.61 -17.00 -1.70
N ASN A 326 -1.31 -17.17 -1.94
CA ASN A 326 -0.79 -17.99 -3.04
C ASN A 326 -0.67 -19.49 -2.68
N VAL A 327 -0.70 -19.85 -1.38
CA VAL A 327 -0.68 -21.25 -0.91
C VAL A 327 -2.09 -21.82 -0.74
N LYS A 328 -3.15 -20.98 -0.70
CA LYS A 328 -4.51 -21.53 -0.78
C LYS A 328 -4.61 -22.29 -2.11
N PRO A 329 -4.64 -23.63 -2.12
CA PRO A 329 -4.92 -24.34 -3.36
C PRO A 329 -6.29 -23.88 -3.83
N ASN A 330 -6.50 -23.82 -5.13
CA ASN A 330 -7.83 -23.87 -5.74
C ASN A 330 -8.54 -25.15 -5.25
N THR A 331 -8.94 -25.18 -3.99
CA THR A 331 -9.82 -26.20 -3.45
C THR A 331 -11.23 -25.68 -3.66
N GLU A 332 -11.65 -25.73 -4.93
CA GLU A 332 -13.03 -25.89 -5.33
C GLU A 332 -13.01 -26.25 -6.82
N GLY A 333 -12.92 -27.56 -7.05
CA GLY A 333 -13.30 -28.24 -8.27
C GLY A 333 -14.57 -29.00 -8.00
#